data_d4ba58b182b12dc2a2e33afa53bd9074
#
_entry.id   d4ba58b182b12dc2a2e33afa53bd9074
#
_cell.length_a   1.000
_cell.length_b   1.000
_cell.length_c   1.000
_cell.angle_alpha   90.00
_cell.angle_beta   90.00
_cell.angle_gamma   90.00
#
_symmetry.space_group_name_H-M   'P 1'
#
loop_
_entity.id
_entity.type
_entity.pdbx_description
1 polymer ?
#
loop_
_entity_poly.entity_id
_entity_poly.type
_entity_poly.pdbx_seq_one_letter_code
_entity_poly.pdbx_strand_id
1 'polypeptide(L)'
;DWQEAMKELNFFDVLQKENLIDLGLAFESDEKKTQILSKLAELFSTNKRDHWISILRNADMISTHVNTMLEASNDPNLKENNYVTEVWYPELNKNMKVHGTPWKFSKTPANIKRAPKLGEHNSELLNKLGYSEKDIQNLIQDKII
;
A
#
# COMPACT_ATOMS: atom_id res chain seq x y z
N ASP A 1 -12.73 17.09 16.87
CA ASP A 1 -13.69 16.07 17.33
C ASP A 1 -14.79 15.84 16.27
N TRP A 2 -15.63 14.82 16.45
CA TRP A 2 -16.68 14.45 15.49
C TRP A 2 -17.67 15.60 15.20
N GLN A 3 -18.18 16.25 16.24
CA GLN A 3 -19.16 17.32 16.05
C GLN A 3 -18.57 18.53 15.33
N GLU A 4 -17.33 18.88 15.63
CA GLU A 4 -16.61 19.95 14.95
C GLU A 4 -16.40 19.60 13.47
N ALA A 5 -15.98 18.37 13.19
CA ALA A 5 -15.86 17.91 11.82
C ALA A 5 -17.19 17.99 11.04
N MET A 6 -18.31 17.67 11.68
CA MET A 6 -19.63 17.77 11.03
C MET A 6 -20.03 19.23 10.78
N LYS A 7 -19.62 20.18 11.62
CA LYS A 7 -19.80 21.63 11.37
C LYS A 7 -18.96 22.09 10.19
N GLU A 8 -17.69 21.73 10.13
CA GLU A 8 -16.80 22.06 9.00
C GLU A 8 -17.30 21.47 7.67
N LEU A 9 -17.95 20.31 7.74
CA LEU A 9 -18.61 19.70 6.57
C LEU A 9 -19.97 20.32 6.22
N ASN A 10 -20.47 21.30 7.00
CA ASN A 10 -21.83 21.83 6.91
C ASN A 10 -22.91 20.74 7.02
N PHE A 11 -22.66 19.71 7.78
CA PHE A 11 -23.51 18.54 7.90
C PHE A 11 -24.10 18.33 9.31
N PHE A 12 -23.67 19.16 10.26
CA PHE A 12 -24.09 19.09 11.65
C PHE A 12 -25.62 19.16 11.82
N ASP A 13 -26.24 20.16 11.22
CA ASP A 13 -27.70 20.37 11.34
C ASP A 13 -28.52 19.22 10.75
N VAL A 14 -28.02 18.59 9.70
CA VAL A 14 -28.66 17.43 9.04
C VAL A 14 -28.69 16.26 10.02
N LEU A 15 -27.56 15.96 10.67
CA LEU A 15 -27.46 14.87 11.63
C LEU A 15 -28.20 15.17 12.92
N GLN A 16 -28.20 16.43 13.37
CA GLN A 16 -28.88 16.85 14.61
C GLN A 16 -30.40 16.69 14.50
N LYS A 17 -31.00 17.07 13.37
CA LYS A 17 -32.45 16.93 13.13
C LYS A 17 -32.95 15.49 13.25
N GLU A 18 -32.09 14.53 12.95
CA GLU A 18 -32.42 13.10 12.97
C GLU A 18 -31.88 12.36 14.19
N ASN A 19 -31.37 13.08 15.19
CA ASN A 19 -30.72 12.52 16.39
C ASN A 19 -29.56 11.57 16.08
N LEU A 20 -28.77 11.87 15.03
CA LEU A 20 -27.63 11.09 14.59
C LEU A 20 -26.27 11.75 14.90
N ILE A 21 -26.28 12.94 15.54
CA ILE A 21 -25.05 13.68 15.83
C ILE A 21 -24.23 13.07 16.97
N ASP A 22 -24.90 12.43 17.94
CA ASP A 22 -24.24 11.68 18.99
C ASP A 22 -23.93 10.27 18.51
N LEU A 23 -22.65 9.98 18.28
CA LEU A 23 -22.21 8.67 17.78
C LEU A 23 -22.53 7.54 18.77
N GLY A 24 -22.50 7.79 20.09
CA GLY A 24 -22.90 6.81 21.08
C GLY A 24 -24.32 6.33 20.84
N LEU A 25 -25.26 7.28 20.73
CA LEU A 25 -26.67 6.98 20.45
C LEU A 25 -26.90 6.51 19.00
N ALA A 26 -26.16 7.06 18.05
CA ALA A 26 -26.29 6.68 16.63
C ALA A 26 -25.88 5.22 16.36
N PHE A 27 -24.94 4.68 17.10
CA PHE A 27 -24.48 3.30 16.96
C PHE A 27 -25.17 2.29 17.89
N GLU A 28 -26.18 2.68 18.66
CA GLU A 28 -26.98 1.77 19.49
C GLU A 28 -27.81 0.76 18.69
N SER A 29 -28.16 1.10 17.44
CA SER A 29 -28.89 0.19 16.56
C SER A 29 -28.30 0.16 15.15
N ASP A 30 -28.41 -1.00 14.49
CA ASP A 30 -27.95 -1.16 13.10
C ASP A 30 -28.72 -0.27 12.12
N GLU A 31 -29.96 0.07 12.43
CA GLU A 31 -30.79 0.96 11.61
C GLU A 31 -30.22 2.39 11.62
N LYS A 32 -29.99 2.97 12.80
CA LYS A 32 -29.39 4.31 12.93
C LYS A 32 -28.00 4.36 12.32
N LYS A 33 -27.19 3.33 12.54
CA LYS A 33 -25.87 3.19 11.93
C LYS A 33 -25.95 3.22 10.41
N THR A 34 -26.87 2.47 9.83
CA THR A 34 -27.07 2.42 8.37
C THR A 34 -27.52 3.78 7.84
N GLN A 35 -28.40 4.48 8.55
CA GLN A 35 -28.86 5.83 8.17
C GLN A 35 -27.70 6.84 8.14
N ILE A 36 -26.86 6.88 9.18
CA ILE A 36 -25.71 7.81 9.21
C ILE A 36 -24.69 7.50 8.13
N LEU A 37 -24.38 6.23 7.90
CA LEU A 37 -23.43 5.81 6.86
C LEU A 37 -23.95 6.16 5.46
N SER A 38 -25.25 5.97 5.21
CA SER A 38 -25.87 6.36 3.93
C SER A 38 -25.77 7.85 3.68
N LYS A 39 -26.10 8.68 4.68
CA LYS A 39 -26.00 10.13 4.57
C LYS A 39 -24.57 10.64 4.36
N LEU A 40 -23.60 10.04 5.05
CA LEU A 40 -22.20 10.37 4.85
C LEU A 40 -21.72 9.93 3.46
N ALA A 41 -22.18 8.80 2.95
CA ALA A 41 -21.85 8.35 1.60
C ALA A 41 -22.42 9.31 0.54
N GLU A 42 -23.66 9.79 0.70
CA GLU A 42 -24.25 10.81 -0.15
C GLU A 42 -23.43 12.09 -0.12
N LEU A 43 -23.09 12.61 1.06
CA LEU A 43 -22.26 13.81 1.21
C LEU A 43 -20.91 13.63 0.51
N PHE A 44 -20.19 12.55 0.79
CA PHE A 44 -18.87 12.32 0.24
C PHE A 44 -18.86 12.07 -1.27
N SER A 45 -19.99 11.66 -1.85
CA SER A 45 -20.15 11.54 -3.30
C SER A 45 -20.21 12.88 -4.04
N THR A 46 -20.49 13.98 -3.34
CA THR A 46 -20.68 15.32 -3.95
C THR A 46 -19.38 16.01 -4.34
N ASN A 47 -18.22 15.54 -3.85
CA ASN A 47 -16.93 16.14 -4.16
C ASN A 47 -15.82 15.09 -4.23
N LYS A 48 -14.61 15.53 -4.65
CA LYS A 48 -13.43 14.68 -4.74
C LYS A 48 -12.90 14.31 -3.34
N ARG A 49 -12.30 13.11 -3.25
CA ARG A 49 -11.66 12.56 -2.04
C ARG A 49 -10.75 13.57 -1.34
N ASP A 50 -9.87 14.23 -2.08
CA ASP A 50 -8.88 15.16 -1.52
C ASP A 50 -9.51 16.37 -0.83
N HIS A 51 -10.63 16.85 -1.36
CA HIS A 51 -11.41 17.92 -0.75
C HIS A 51 -11.88 17.52 0.66
N TRP A 52 -12.49 16.35 0.78
CA TRP A 52 -13.00 15.86 2.06
C TRP A 52 -11.89 15.57 3.07
N ILE A 53 -10.79 14.98 2.65
CA ILE A 53 -9.64 14.72 3.52
C ILE A 53 -9.04 16.02 4.05
N SER A 54 -8.98 17.08 3.23
CA SER A 54 -8.50 18.37 3.68
C SER A 54 -9.39 18.97 4.78
N ILE A 55 -10.70 18.94 4.61
CA ILE A 55 -11.65 19.44 5.62
C ILE A 55 -11.54 18.62 6.91
N LEU A 56 -11.56 17.28 6.82
CA LEU A 56 -11.49 16.41 7.99
C LEU A 56 -10.19 16.59 8.78
N ARG A 57 -9.06 16.78 8.09
CA ARG A 57 -7.76 17.05 8.76
C ARG A 57 -7.74 18.42 9.43
N ASN A 58 -8.36 19.43 8.83
CA ASN A 58 -8.48 20.76 9.44
C ASN A 58 -9.35 20.72 10.71
N ALA A 59 -10.30 19.80 10.78
CA ALA A 59 -11.12 19.53 11.96
C ALA A 59 -10.45 18.54 12.94
N ASP A 60 -9.14 18.31 12.82
CA ASP A 60 -8.35 17.39 13.66
C ASP A 60 -8.86 15.94 13.65
N MET A 61 -9.46 15.53 12.53
CA MET A 61 -9.90 14.15 12.32
C MET A 61 -8.82 13.34 11.62
N ILE A 62 -8.50 12.18 12.18
CA ILE A 62 -7.58 11.23 11.55
C ILE A 62 -8.23 10.72 10.26
N SER A 63 -7.67 11.13 9.13
CA SER A 63 -8.18 10.77 7.82
C SER A 63 -7.06 10.50 6.82
N THR A 64 -7.24 9.52 5.98
CA THR A 64 -6.26 9.14 4.96
C THR A 64 -6.92 8.65 3.68
N HIS A 65 -6.14 8.61 2.61
CA HIS A 65 -6.58 8.06 1.34
C HIS A 65 -6.60 6.53 1.39
N VAL A 66 -7.62 5.93 0.79
CA VAL A 66 -7.56 4.55 0.34
C VAL A 66 -6.94 4.60 -1.05
N ASN A 67 -5.66 4.22 -1.14
CA ASN A 67 -4.88 4.31 -2.36
C ASN A 67 -5.00 3.04 -3.21
N THR A 68 -5.03 3.22 -4.52
CA THR A 68 -4.73 2.13 -5.47
C THR A 68 -3.26 1.73 -5.35
N MET A 69 -2.87 0.57 -5.89
CA MET A 69 -1.47 0.12 -5.90
C MET A 69 -0.55 1.13 -6.60
N LEU A 70 -1.02 1.77 -7.67
CA LEU A 70 -0.27 2.78 -8.37
C LEU A 70 -0.08 4.06 -7.54
N GLU A 71 -1.12 4.55 -6.89
CA GLU A 71 -1.06 5.70 -5.98
C GLU A 71 -0.13 5.40 -4.80
N ALA A 72 -0.29 4.24 -4.16
CA ALA A 72 0.59 3.80 -3.06
C ALA A 72 2.06 3.73 -3.50
N SER A 73 2.35 3.21 -4.69
CA SER A 73 3.72 3.14 -5.22
C SER A 73 4.36 4.53 -5.45
N ASN A 74 3.56 5.58 -5.47
CA ASN A 74 4.00 6.96 -5.63
C ASN A 74 3.90 7.80 -4.34
N ASP A 75 3.34 7.23 -3.29
CA ASP A 75 3.18 7.88 -2.00
C ASP A 75 4.53 8.34 -1.45
N PRO A 76 4.70 9.63 -1.06
CA PRO A 76 5.95 10.15 -0.55
C PRO A 76 6.44 9.42 0.70
N ASN A 77 5.55 9.06 1.62
CA ASN A 77 5.92 8.38 2.85
C ASN A 77 6.43 6.97 2.58
N LEU A 78 5.79 6.24 1.66
CA LEU A 78 6.24 4.88 1.29
C LEU A 78 7.61 4.91 0.59
N LYS A 79 7.89 5.94 -0.23
CA LYS A 79 9.20 6.12 -0.88
C LYS A 79 10.28 6.51 0.14
N GLU A 80 10.03 7.51 0.98
CA GLU A 80 10.97 7.99 2.00
C GLU A 80 11.38 6.88 2.97
N ASN A 81 10.44 6.00 3.28
CA ASN A 81 10.69 4.85 4.13
C ASN A 81 11.22 3.62 3.40
N ASN A 82 11.48 3.69 2.10
CA ASN A 82 11.91 2.56 1.26
C ASN A 82 10.97 1.35 1.32
N TYR A 83 9.66 1.58 1.56
CA TYR A 83 8.64 0.52 1.45
C TYR A 83 8.29 0.23 -0.01
N VAL A 84 8.68 1.12 -0.92
CA VAL A 84 8.73 0.90 -2.36
C VAL A 84 10.14 1.24 -2.82
N THR A 85 10.81 0.32 -3.48
CA THR A 85 12.15 0.49 -4.03
C THR A 85 12.18 0.15 -5.51
N GLU A 86 13.24 0.54 -6.19
CA GLU A 86 13.41 0.22 -7.61
C GLU A 86 14.52 -0.80 -7.79
N VAL A 87 14.24 -1.82 -8.61
CA VAL A 87 15.17 -2.88 -8.95
C VAL A 87 15.33 -2.94 -10.46
N TRP A 88 16.56 -3.01 -10.93
CA TRP A 88 16.87 -3.15 -12.34
C TRP A 88 16.55 -4.55 -12.85
N TYR A 89 15.78 -4.60 -13.93
CA TYR A 89 15.45 -5.83 -14.67
C TYR A 89 16.09 -5.78 -16.05
N PRO A 90 17.23 -6.46 -16.28
CA PRO A 90 17.94 -6.46 -17.55
C PRO A 90 17.06 -6.90 -18.73
N GLU A 91 16.19 -7.87 -18.48
CA GLU A 91 15.28 -8.43 -19.50
C GLU A 91 14.29 -7.40 -20.05
N LEU A 92 13.93 -6.44 -19.22
CA LEU A 92 12.99 -5.37 -19.57
C LEU A 92 13.70 -4.07 -19.91
N ASN A 93 15.02 -4.04 -19.72
CA ASN A 93 15.85 -2.84 -19.84
C ASN A 93 15.27 -1.64 -19.08
N LYS A 94 14.79 -1.88 -17.87
CA LYS A 94 14.20 -0.83 -17.02
C LYS A 94 14.22 -1.17 -15.53
N ASN A 95 14.09 -0.12 -14.71
CA ASN A 95 13.79 -0.28 -13.29
C ASN A 95 12.31 -0.61 -13.09
N MET A 96 12.06 -1.56 -12.20
CA MET A 96 10.71 -1.92 -11.74
C MET A 96 10.55 -1.56 -10.27
N LYS A 97 9.43 -0.95 -9.94
CA LYS A 97 9.06 -0.74 -8.53
C LYS A 97 8.65 -2.05 -7.90
N VAL A 98 9.29 -2.39 -6.80
CA VAL A 98 9.02 -3.59 -6.02
C VAL A 98 8.80 -3.23 -4.56
N HIS A 99 8.19 -4.13 -3.80
CA HIS A 99 8.04 -3.93 -2.37
C HIS A 99 9.41 -3.97 -1.68
N GLY A 100 9.66 -2.97 -0.84
CA GLY A 100 10.75 -2.98 0.11
C GLY A 100 10.40 -3.82 1.34
N THR A 101 11.17 -3.65 2.41
CA THR A 101 10.89 -4.32 3.69
C THR A 101 10.16 -3.37 4.65
N PRO A 102 9.13 -3.83 5.36
CA PRO A 102 8.39 -3.01 6.33
C PRO A 102 9.19 -2.76 7.62
N TRP A 103 10.30 -3.44 7.83
CA TRP A 103 11.19 -3.28 8.97
C TRP A 103 12.60 -2.93 8.53
N LYS A 104 13.31 -2.19 9.37
CA LYS A 104 14.70 -1.75 9.14
C LYS A 104 15.59 -2.27 10.25
N PHE A 105 16.62 -3.01 9.89
CA PHE A 105 17.66 -3.48 10.81
C PHE A 105 18.92 -2.64 10.63
N SER A 106 19.45 -2.10 11.73
CA SER A 106 20.62 -1.22 11.70
C SER A 106 21.91 -1.96 11.31
N LYS A 107 22.04 -3.24 11.70
CA LYS A 107 23.25 -4.06 11.45
C LYS A 107 23.13 -4.92 10.18
N THR A 108 21.92 -5.27 9.79
CA THR A 108 21.63 -6.15 8.64
C THR A 108 20.56 -5.52 7.75
N PRO A 109 20.88 -4.41 7.07
CA PRO A 109 19.92 -3.76 6.19
C PRO A 109 19.49 -4.70 5.06
N ALA A 110 18.22 -4.58 4.65
CA ALA A 110 17.72 -5.37 3.54
C ALA A 110 18.39 -4.97 2.22
N ASN A 111 18.74 -5.99 1.42
CA ASN A 111 19.25 -5.81 0.08
C ASN A 111 18.25 -6.44 -0.92
N ILE A 112 17.35 -5.61 -1.45
CA ILE A 112 16.32 -6.06 -2.37
C ILE A 112 16.91 -6.16 -3.77
N LYS A 113 16.81 -7.34 -4.35
CA LYS A 113 17.26 -7.66 -5.71
C LYS A 113 16.12 -8.31 -6.48
N ARG A 114 16.25 -8.35 -7.81
CA ARG A 114 15.33 -9.14 -8.64
C ARG A 114 15.42 -10.64 -8.30
N ALA A 115 14.36 -11.35 -8.51
CA ALA A 115 14.40 -12.81 -8.48
C ALA A 115 15.30 -13.35 -9.60
N PRO A 116 16.11 -14.39 -9.35
CA PRO A 116 16.90 -15.02 -10.39
C PRO A 116 15.98 -15.74 -11.40
N LYS A 117 16.48 -15.90 -12.62
CA LYS A 117 15.85 -16.79 -13.60
C LYS A 117 16.05 -18.23 -13.23
N LEU A 118 15.21 -19.09 -13.78
CA LEU A 118 15.40 -20.54 -13.66
C LEU A 118 16.79 -20.92 -14.20
N GLY A 119 17.57 -21.61 -13.35
CA GLY A 119 18.92 -22.04 -13.70
C GLY A 119 20.01 -20.96 -13.72
N GLU A 120 19.70 -19.70 -13.40
CA GLU A 120 20.64 -18.57 -13.48
C GLU A 120 21.94 -18.80 -12.70
N HIS A 121 21.87 -19.51 -11.59
CA HIS A 121 23.03 -19.78 -10.74
C HIS A 121 23.59 -21.20 -10.87
N ASN A 122 23.09 -22.01 -11.81
CA ASN A 122 23.52 -23.41 -11.94
C ASN A 122 25.02 -23.53 -12.12
N SER A 123 25.60 -22.82 -13.09
CA SER A 123 27.04 -22.87 -13.34
C SER A 123 27.86 -22.36 -12.16
N GLU A 124 27.45 -21.26 -11.53
CA GLU A 124 28.15 -20.71 -10.36
C GLU A 124 28.18 -21.71 -9.19
N LEU A 125 27.04 -22.34 -8.90
CA LEU A 125 26.90 -23.27 -7.79
C LEU A 125 27.68 -24.59 -8.07
N LEU A 126 27.60 -25.11 -9.29
CA LEU A 126 28.31 -26.33 -9.67
C LEU A 126 29.81 -26.10 -9.69
N ASN A 127 30.30 -24.96 -10.18
CA ASN A 127 31.72 -24.61 -10.09
C ASN A 127 32.22 -24.54 -8.64
N LYS A 128 31.42 -23.97 -7.72
CA LYS A 128 31.75 -23.97 -6.27
C LYS A 128 31.80 -25.37 -5.65
N LEU A 129 31.04 -26.31 -6.21
CA LEU A 129 31.05 -27.71 -5.80
C LEU A 129 32.17 -28.53 -6.48
N GLY A 130 32.99 -27.91 -7.35
CA GLY A 130 34.15 -28.53 -7.98
C GLY A 130 33.88 -29.19 -9.33
N TYR A 131 32.69 -28.98 -9.93
CA TYR A 131 32.43 -29.43 -11.29
C TYR A 131 33.20 -28.57 -12.28
N SER A 132 33.82 -29.24 -13.28
CA SER A 132 34.46 -28.51 -14.38
C SER A 132 33.45 -27.93 -15.37
N GLU A 133 33.85 -26.92 -16.14
CA GLU A 133 33.00 -26.38 -17.21
C GLU A 133 32.53 -27.49 -18.19
N LYS A 134 33.37 -28.48 -18.45
CA LYS A 134 33.03 -29.63 -19.29
C LYS A 134 31.90 -30.47 -18.68
N ASP A 135 31.97 -30.71 -17.36
CA ASP A 135 30.92 -31.47 -16.65
C ASP A 135 29.58 -30.70 -16.68
N ILE A 136 29.65 -29.39 -16.48
CA ILE A 136 28.45 -28.51 -16.53
C ILE A 136 27.83 -28.54 -17.93
N GLN A 137 28.64 -28.46 -18.98
CA GLN A 137 28.16 -28.53 -20.35
C GLN A 137 27.51 -29.91 -20.66
N ASN A 138 28.06 -30.99 -20.15
CA ASN A 138 27.44 -32.31 -20.29
C ASN A 138 26.08 -32.35 -19.60
N LEU A 139 25.96 -31.82 -18.37
CA LEU A 139 24.68 -31.76 -17.62
C LEU A 139 23.63 -30.95 -18.37
N ILE A 140 24.02 -29.86 -19.02
CA ILE A 140 23.12 -29.04 -19.88
C ILE A 140 22.70 -29.84 -21.11
N GLN A 141 23.64 -30.52 -21.79
CA GLN A 141 23.37 -31.30 -23.00
C GLN A 141 22.43 -32.46 -22.70
N ASP A 142 22.61 -33.10 -21.55
CA ASP A 142 21.76 -34.20 -21.08
C ASP A 142 20.42 -33.73 -20.48
N LYS A 143 20.16 -32.40 -20.50
CA LYS A 143 18.94 -31.77 -19.96
C LYS A 143 18.70 -32.07 -18.47
N ILE A 144 19.76 -32.21 -17.70
CA ILE A 144 19.71 -32.44 -16.25
C ILE A 144 19.55 -31.11 -15.51
N ILE A 145 20.13 -30.03 -16.08
CA ILE A 145 20.06 -28.66 -15.54
C ILE A 145 19.71 -27.65 -16.64
#